data_c221d5970c2b70acf6b94d9c0800d0a1
#
_entry.id   c221d5970c2b70acf6b94d9c0800d0a1
#
_cell.length_a   1.000
_cell.length_b   1.000
_cell.length_c   1.000
_cell.angle_alpha   90.00
_cell.angle_beta   90.00
_cell.angle_gamma   90.00
#
_symmetry.space_group_name_H-M   'P 1'
#
loop_
_entity.id
_entity.type
_entity.pdbx_description
1 polymer ?
#
loop_
_entity_poly.entity_id
_entity_poly.type
_entity_poly.pdbx_seq_one_letter_code
_entity_poly.pdbx_strand_id
1 'polypeptide(L)'
;VPNSTNLDPAFGQFQMVGEVERRYELVGQPGKIAVTGYLTRARMGNFQDANDLANLTGAAPDLSLVRTYTSKLGITGNIEQQIIPGVGLFARGGYTPGGLEAYAFTDADATLAGGASISGKFWNRPNDTLGIAGIRNMISAVHQAYFAAGGYSALIGDGQLPHPGAEKI
;
A
#
# COMPACT_ATOMS: atom_id res chain seq x y z
N VAL A 1 4.92 0.71 12.79
CA VAL A 1 5.01 1.57 13.98
C VAL A 1 5.91 2.72 13.66
N PRO A 2 5.52 3.97 13.92
CA PRO A 2 6.44 5.09 13.80
C PRO A 2 7.71 4.75 14.59
N ASN A 3 8.84 4.90 13.99
CA ASN A 3 10.10 4.51 14.60
C ASN A 3 10.59 5.50 15.69
N SER A 4 9.82 6.55 15.96
CA SER A 4 10.05 7.49 17.05
C SER A 4 8.76 8.29 17.36
N THR A 5 8.53 8.58 18.62
CA THR A 5 7.49 9.52 19.06
C THR A 5 8.01 10.96 19.15
N ASN A 6 9.30 11.17 18.97
CA ASN A 6 9.91 12.49 19.02
C ASN A 6 9.76 13.19 17.66
N LEU A 7 9.28 14.42 17.69
CA LEU A 7 9.30 15.28 16.50
C LEU A 7 10.77 15.58 16.13
N ASP A 8 11.09 15.46 14.85
CA ASP A 8 12.35 15.90 14.29
C ASP A 8 12.16 17.30 13.67
N PRO A 9 12.56 18.39 14.38
CA PRO A 9 12.37 19.73 13.88
C PRO A 9 13.36 20.11 12.76
N ALA A 10 14.28 19.24 12.41
CA ALA A 10 15.32 19.50 11.41
C ALA A 10 14.85 19.26 9.95
N PHE A 11 13.57 18.97 9.71
CA PHE A 11 13.03 18.57 8.41
C PHE A 11 13.79 17.42 7.73
N GLY A 12 14.47 16.60 8.51
CA GLY A 12 15.14 15.38 8.05
C GLY A 12 14.16 14.31 7.60
N GLN A 13 12.93 14.39 8.08
CA GLN A 13 11.83 13.49 7.74
C GLN A 13 10.68 14.30 7.14
N PHE A 14 10.20 13.87 5.98
CA PHE A 14 9.08 14.52 5.30
C PHE A 14 8.40 13.55 4.34
N GLN A 15 7.19 13.88 3.95
CA GLN A 15 6.50 13.27 2.84
C GLN A 15 6.03 14.34 1.87
N MET A 16 6.26 14.10 0.59
CA MET A 16 5.72 14.90 -0.50
C MET A 16 4.74 14.03 -1.28
N VAL A 17 3.58 14.59 -1.61
CA VAL A 17 2.54 13.92 -2.40
C VAL A 17 2.10 14.87 -3.51
N GLY A 18 1.98 14.34 -4.72
CA GLY A 18 1.42 15.04 -5.86
C GLY A 18 0.41 14.16 -6.57
N GLU A 19 -0.74 14.73 -6.92
CA GLU A 19 -1.80 14.03 -7.63
C GLU A 19 -2.23 14.81 -8.86
N VAL A 20 -2.49 14.08 -9.94
CA VAL A 20 -3.15 14.59 -11.14
C VAL A 20 -4.43 13.80 -11.35
N GLU A 21 -5.56 14.50 -11.37
CA GLU A 21 -6.88 13.95 -11.65
C GLU A 21 -7.39 14.51 -12.99
N ARG A 22 -7.97 13.64 -13.81
CA ARG A 22 -8.72 14.00 -15.00
C ARG A 22 -10.11 13.38 -14.98
N ARG A 23 -11.11 14.22 -15.16
CA ARG A 23 -12.49 13.79 -15.40
C ARG A 23 -12.76 13.73 -16.89
N TYR A 24 -13.53 12.77 -17.32
CA TYR A 24 -13.88 12.54 -18.71
C TYR A 24 -15.29 11.95 -18.82
N GLU A 25 -15.79 11.92 -20.03
CA GLU A 25 -17.03 11.22 -20.37
C GLU A 25 -16.74 10.13 -21.39
N LEU A 26 -17.28 8.94 -21.16
CA LEU A 26 -17.22 7.83 -22.09
C LEU A 26 -18.66 7.33 -22.35
N VAL A 27 -19.08 7.39 -23.63
CA VAL A 27 -20.44 7.02 -24.04
C VAL A 27 -21.52 7.78 -23.23
N GLY A 28 -21.31 9.07 -22.98
CA GLY A 28 -22.21 9.92 -22.20
C GLY A 28 -22.28 9.61 -20.72
N GLN A 29 -21.35 8.81 -20.19
CA GLN A 29 -21.26 8.51 -18.77
C GLN A 29 -19.98 9.07 -18.18
N PRO A 30 -20.04 9.68 -16.96
CA PRO A 30 -18.89 10.27 -16.33
C PRO A 30 -17.87 9.24 -15.87
N GLY A 31 -16.60 9.59 -15.99
CA GLY A 31 -15.49 8.84 -15.50
C GLY A 31 -14.39 9.74 -14.95
N LYS A 32 -13.48 9.13 -14.19
CA LYS A 32 -12.35 9.80 -13.57
C LYS A 32 -11.15 8.89 -13.59
N ILE A 33 -9.98 9.47 -13.85
CA ILE A 33 -8.69 8.84 -13.66
C ILE A 33 -7.81 9.75 -12.80
N ALA A 34 -7.13 9.18 -11.83
CA ALA A 34 -6.17 9.89 -10.99
C ALA A 34 -4.87 9.09 -10.88
N VAL A 35 -3.77 9.80 -10.85
CA VAL A 35 -2.43 9.24 -10.58
C VAL A 35 -1.80 10.06 -9.48
N THR A 36 -1.40 9.40 -8.41
CA THR A 36 -0.74 10.01 -7.26
C THR A 36 0.68 9.46 -7.15
N GLY A 37 1.66 10.34 -7.10
CA GLY A 37 3.04 10.02 -6.74
C GLY A 37 3.36 10.52 -5.34
N TYR A 38 4.17 9.78 -4.61
CA TYR A 38 4.65 10.23 -3.31
C TYR A 38 6.12 9.88 -3.08
N LEU A 39 6.78 10.72 -2.30
CA LEU A 39 8.14 10.53 -1.81
C LEU A 39 8.11 10.66 -0.29
N THR A 40 8.50 9.60 0.39
CA THR A 40 8.67 9.61 1.85
C THR A 40 10.16 9.54 2.16
N ARG A 41 10.66 10.48 2.95
CA ARG A 41 12.01 10.45 3.54
C ARG A 41 11.89 10.30 5.04
N ALA A 42 12.46 9.21 5.56
CA ALA A 42 12.42 8.90 6.98
C ALA A 42 13.57 7.94 7.35
N ARG A 43 13.70 7.65 8.63
CA ARG A 43 14.55 6.55 9.09
C ARG A 43 13.81 5.25 8.87
N MET A 44 14.23 4.49 7.85
CA MET A 44 13.62 3.22 7.45
C MET A 44 14.70 2.15 7.35
N GLY A 45 14.38 0.94 7.79
CA GLY A 45 15.22 -0.24 7.67
C GLY A 45 15.10 -0.86 6.29
N ASN A 46 16.21 -1.39 5.80
CA ASN A 46 16.25 -2.17 4.58
C ASN A 46 16.10 -3.65 4.95
N PHE A 47 15.17 -4.35 4.29
CA PHE A 47 14.90 -5.77 4.56
C PHE A 47 16.10 -6.66 4.24
N GLN A 48 16.84 -6.35 3.16
CA GLN A 48 18.04 -7.11 2.81
C GLN A 48 19.13 -6.95 3.87
N ASP A 49 19.40 -5.71 4.31
CA ASP A 49 20.41 -5.44 5.34
C ASP A 49 20.07 -6.15 6.66
N ALA A 50 18.77 -6.19 7.02
CA ALA A 50 18.31 -6.91 8.21
C ALA A 50 18.51 -8.42 8.07
N ASN A 51 18.20 -8.99 6.90
CA ASN A 51 18.42 -10.41 6.62
C ASN A 51 19.92 -10.76 6.64
N ASP A 52 20.76 -9.91 6.05
CA ASP A 52 22.20 -10.12 6.01
C ASP A 52 22.82 -10.09 7.42
N LEU A 53 22.38 -9.12 8.25
CA LEU A 53 22.79 -9.04 9.64
C LEU A 53 22.34 -10.28 10.45
N ALA A 54 21.12 -10.73 10.24
CA ALA A 54 20.58 -11.94 10.87
C ALA A 54 21.41 -13.18 10.50
N ASN A 55 21.77 -13.32 9.23
CA ASN A 55 22.62 -14.43 8.75
C ASN A 55 24.01 -14.41 9.40
N LEU A 56 24.58 -13.23 9.65
CA LEU A 56 25.89 -13.07 10.29
C LEU A 56 25.85 -13.35 11.80
N THR A 57 24.76 -13.01 12.45
CA THR A 57 24.64 -13.08 13.92
C THR A 57 23.93 -14.35 14.41
N GLY A 58 23.22 -15.05 13.52
CA GLY A 58 22.38 -16.19 13.89
C GLY A 58 21.10 -15.79 14.65
N ALA A 59 20.79 -14.50 14.73
CA ALA A 59 19.57 -13.97 15.36
C ALA A 59 18.45 -13.77 14.35
N ALA A 60 17.22 -13.58 14.82
CA ALA A 60 16.12 -13.16 13.94
C ALA A 60 16.38 -11.76 13.37
N PRO A 61 15.97 -11.47 12.12
CA PRO A 61 16.18 -10.15 11.52
C PRO A 61 15.39 -9.07 12.25
N ASP A 62 16.06 -7.95 12.53
CA ASP A 62 15.49 -6.78 13.23
C ASP A 62 15.80 -5.50 12.42
N LEU A 63 14.75 -4.91 11.85
CA LEU A 63 14.85 -3.67 11.09
C LEU A 63 15.34 -2.50 11.93
N SER A 64 15.11 -2.50 13.24
CA SER A 64 15.52 -1.40 14.11
C SER A 64 17.04 -1.19 14.13
N LEU A 65 17.81 -2.24 13.90
CA LEU A 65 19.27 -2.24 13.89
C LEU A 65 19.87 -1.65 12.60
N VAL A 66 19.09 -1.64 11.52
CA VAL A 66 19.55 -1.21 10.19
C VAL A 66 18.85 0.05 9.66
N ARG A 67 18.10 0.75 10.52
CA ARG A 67 17.41 1.99 10.15
C ARG A 67 18.36 3.13 9.85
N THR A 68 18.30 3.65 8.64
CA THR A 68 19.02 4.84 8.20
C THR A 68 18.08 5.85 7.56
N TYR A 69 18.51 7.13 7.44
CA TYR A 69 17.75 8.10 6.66
C TYR A 69 17.78 7.73 5.19
N THR A 70 16.64 7.33 4.66
CA THR A 70 16.49 6.95 3.26
C THR A 70 15.19 7.49 2.69
N SER A 71 15.00 7.36 1.38
CA SER A 71 13.82 7.83 0.68
C SER A 71 13.14 6.69 -0.04
N LYS A 72 11.82 6.60 0.08
CA LYS A 72 10.95 5.61 -0.57
C LYS A 72 9.97 6.34 -1.48
N LEU A 73 9.96 5.97 -2.75
CA LEU A 73 9.00 6.45 -3.75
C LEU A 73 7.83 5.49 -3.84
N GLY A 74 6.67 6.00 -4.20
CA GLY A 74 5.53 5.17 -4.54
C GLY A 74 4.62 5.88 -5.53
N ILE A 75 3.80 5.08 -6.21
CA ILE A 75 2.81 5.54 -7.17
C ILE A 75 1.51 4.79 -6.95
N THR A 76 0.39 5.50 -7.08
CA THR A 76 -0.93 4.89 -7.11
C THR A 76 -1.73 5.41 -8.31
N GLY A 77 -2.60 4.55 -8.82
CA GLY A 77 -3.55 4.92 -9.86
C GLY A 77 -4.96 4.53 -9.46
N ASN A 78 -5.92 5.34 -9.84
CA ASN A 78 -7.34 5.10 -9.64
C ASN A 78 -8.10 5.42 -10.91
N ILE A 79 -9.01 4.55 -11.31
CA ILE A 79 -9.96 4.79 -12.40
C ILE A 79 -11.37 4.47 -11.91
N GLU A 80 -12.30 5.34 -12.23
CA GLU A 80 -13.72 5.18 -11.93
C GLU A 80 -14.51 5.48 -13.21
N GLN A 81 -15.50 4.65 -13.49
CA GLN A 81 -16.35 4.79 -14.67
C GLN A 81 -17.79 4.42 -14.35
N GLN A 82 -18.69 5.32 -14.57
CA GLN A 82 -20.10 4.97 -14.64
C GLN A 82 -20.39 4.27 -15.96
N ILE A 83 -20.97 3.08 -15.89
CA ILE A 83 -21.28 2.26 -17.07
C ILE A 83 -22.66 2.57 -17.59
N ILE A 84 -23.63 2.65 -16.69
CA ILE A 84 -24.99 3.13 -16.90
C ILE A 84 -25.41 3.96 -15.70
N PRO A 85 -26.46 4.79 -15.79
CA PRO A 85 -26.98 5.52 -14.64
C PRO A 85 -27.25 4.60 -13.44
N GLY A 86 -26.51 4.83 -12.35
CA GLY A 86 -26.62 4.04 -11.12
C GLY A 86 -25.73 2.81 -11.04
N VAL A 87 -24.88 2.52 -12.03
CA VAL A 87 -23.86 1.45 -11.96
C VAL A 87 -22.49 2.03 -12.26
N GLY A 88 -21.59 1.95 -11.31
CA GLY A 88 -20.19 2.39 -11.42
C GLY A 88 -19.23 1.23 -11.23
N LEU A 89 -18.11 1.27 -11.94
CA LEU A 89 -16.95 0.41 -11.74
C LEU A 89 -15.76 1.24 -11.28
N PHE A 90 -14.86 0.61 -10.53
CA PHE A 90 -13.58 1.20 -10.21
C PHE A 90 -12.46 0.17 -10.26
N ALA A 91 -11.25 0.65 -10.53
CA ALA A 91 -10.02 -0.10 -10.32
C ALA A 91 -8.98 0.82 -9.69
N ARG A 92 -8.20 0.28 -8.76
CA ARG A 92 -7.12 0.96 -8.06
C ARG A 92 -5.89 0.09 -8.03
N GLY A 93 -4.73 0.70 -8.21
CA GLY A 93 -3.47 0.00 -8.08
C GLY A 93 -2.44 0.89 -7.38
N GLY A 94 -1.55 0.28 -6.63
CA GLY A 94 -0.45 0.97 -5.98
C GLY A 94 0.81 0.14 -6.03
N TYR A 95 1.95 0.80 -6.12
CA TYR A 95 3.25 0.18 -6.11
C TYR A 95 4.28 1.06 -5.41
N THR A 96 5.10 0.42 -4.60
CA THR A 96 6.30 1.00 -4.00
C THR A 96 7.41 -0.05 -3.97
N PRO A 97 8.67 0.31 -4.21
CA PRO A 97 9.77 -0.63 -4.08
C PRO A 97 9.80 -1.26 -2.68
N GLY A 98 9.73 -2.58 -2.63
CA GLY A 98 9.58 -3.35 -1.40
C GLY A 98 10.89 -3.71 -0.69
N GLY A 99 11.97 -2.95 -0.92
CA GLY A 99 13.25 -3.15 -0.22
C GLY A 99 13.34 -2.47 1.14
N LEU A 100 12.46 -1.53 1.42
CA LEU A 100 12.45 -0.71 2.63
C LEU A 100 11.16 -0.91 3.41
N GLU A 101 11.25 -0.92 4.74
CA GLU A 101 10.06 -0.91 5.59
C GLU A 101 9.14 0.28 5.27
N ALA A 102 7.84 0.12 5.54
CA ALA A 102 6.92 1.23 5.51
C ALA A 102 7.13 2.12 6.75
N TYR A 103 7.19 3.44 6.55
CA TYR A 103 7.29 4.36 7.67
C TYR A 103 6.04 4.35 8.54
N ALA A 104 4.87 4.21 7.91
CA ALA A 104 3.58 4.16 8.59
C ALA A 104 2.52 3.46 7.73
N PHE A 105 1.54 2.85 8.39
CA PHE A 105 0.22 2.42 7.93
C PHE A 105 0.09 1.21 7.02
N THR A 106 1.09 0.79 6.26
CA THR A 106 0.95 -0.40 5.41
C THR A 106 2.27 -1.10 5.17
N ASP A 107 2.23 -2.41 5.17
CA ASP A 107 3.37 -3.26 4.80
C ASP A 107 3.22 -3.84 3.39
N ALA A 108 2.18 -3.48 2.65
CA ALA A 108 2.04 -3.90 1.27
C ALA A 108 2.97 -3.09 0.34
N ASP A 109 3.72 -3.80 -0.49
CA ASP A 109 4.60 -3.21 -1.51
C ASP A 109 3.85 -2.96 -2.81
N ALA A 110 2.82 -3.75 -3.09
CA ALA A 110 1.90 -3.52 -4.18
C ALA A 110 0.47 -3.89 -3.79
N THR A 111 -0.50 -3.22 -4.39
CA THR A 111 -1.92 -3.50 -4.20
C THR A 111 -2.65 -3.37 -5.52
N LEU A 112 -3.66 -4.21 -5.71
CA LEU A 112 -4.61 -4.12 -6.80
C LEU A 112 -6.02 -4.36 -6.25
N ALA A 113 -6.92 -3.42 -6.50
CA ALA A 113 -8.31 -3.52 -6.09
C ALA A 113 -9.23 -3.16 -7.25
N GLY A 114 -10.40 -3.75 -7.27
CA GLY A 114 -11.44 -3.40 -8.23
C GLY A 114 -12.80 -3.82 -7.72
N GLY A 115 -13.81 -3.13 -8.21
CA GLY A 115 -15.17 -3.41 -7.76
C GLY A 115 -16.23 -2.65 -8.53
N ALA A 116 -17.46 -2.85 -8.08
CA ALA A 116 -18.65 -2.22 -8.64
C ALA A 116 -19.52 -1.61 -7.53
N SER A 117 -20.21 -0.54 -7.86
CA SER A 117 -21.26 0.06 -7.04
C SER A 117 -22.56 0.12 -7.81
N ILE A 118 -23.66 -0.23 -7.16
CA ILE A 118 -25.00 -0.30 -7.76
C ILE A 118 -25.97 0.51 -6.89
N SER A 119 -26.64 1.47 -7.49
CA SER A 119 -27.61 2.31 -6.80
C SER A 119 -28.85 1.50 -6.41
N GLY A 120 -29.35 1.73 -5.21
CA GLY A 120 -30.57 1.15 -4.69
C GLY A 120 -31.86 1.55 -5.43
N LYS A 121 -31.77 2.44 -6.39
CA LYS A 121 -32.88 2.79 -7.30
C LYS A 121 -33.42 1.56 -8.03
N PHE A 122 -32.57 0.58 -8.31
CA PHE A 122 -33.00 -0.67 -8.99
C PHE A 122 -33.90 -1.57 -8.15
N TRP A 123 -33.97 -1.34 -6.83
CA TRP A 123 -34.84 -2.08 -5.90
C TRP A 123 -35.67 -1.15 -5.00
N ASN A 124 -36.03 0.04 -5.51
CA ASN A 124 -36.87 1.05 -4.84
C ASN A 124 -36.34 1.61 -3.51
N ARG A 125 -35.02 1.60 -3.34
CA ARG A 125 -34.36 2.19 -2.17
C ARG A 125 -33.28 3.20 -2.63
N PRO A 126 -33.66 4.38 -3.15
CA PRO A 126 -32.76 5.27 -3.87
C PRO A 126 -31.59 5.82 -3.02
N ASN A 127 -31.69 5.75 -1.71
CA ASN A 127 -30.64 6.19 -0.77
C ASN A 127 -29.63 5.07 -0.43
N ASP A 128 -29.87 3.84 -0.90
CA ASP A 128 -28.97 2.72 -0.67
C ASP A 128 -27.96 2.61 -1.81
N THR A 129 -26.83 2.00 -1.51
CA THR A 129 -25.83 1.58 -2.50
C THR A 129 -25.30 0.20 -2.13
N LEU A 130 -25.34 -0.73 -3.08
CA LEU A 130 -24.64 -2.00 -2.96
C LEU A 130 -23.25 -1.87 -3.56
N GLY A 131 -22.21 -2.23 -2.81
CA GLY A 131 -20.82 -2.29 -3.28
C GLY A 131 -20.28 -3.71 -3.19
N ILE A 132 -19.57 -4.13 -4.24
CA ILE A 132 -18.82 -5.39 -4.28
C ILE A 132 -17.40 -5.03 -4.72
N ALA A 133 -16.39 -5.47 -3.97
CA ALA A 133 -14.99 -5.21 -4.28
C ALA A 133 -14.12 -6.41 -3.94
N GLY A 134 -13.03 -6.54 -4.67
CA GLY A 134 -11.93 -7.44 -4.36
C GLY A 134 -10.62 -6.67 -4.27
N ILE A 135 -9.73 -7.10 -3.40
CA ILE A 135 -8.39 -6.54 -3.22
C ILE A 135 -7.35 -7.64 -3.15
N ARG A 136 -6.18 -7.38 -3.70
CA ARG A 136 -4.99 -8.20 -3.55
C ARG A 136 -3.82 -7.32 -3.12
N ASN A 137 -3.28 -7.61 -1.94
CA ASN A 137 -2.05 -7.02 -1.45
C ASN A 137 -0.88 -7.97 -1.72
N MET A 138 0.29 -7.42 -1.98
CA MET A 138 1.49 -8.18 -2.31
C MET A 138 2.69 -7.55 -1.60
N ILE A 139 3.63 -8.40 -1.20
CA ILE A 139 4.94 -7.99 -0.68
C ILE A 139 6.05 -8.50 -1.60
N SER A 140 7.16 -7.81 -1.63
CA SER A 140 8.33 -8.14 -2.45
C SER A 140 9.01 -9.43 -1.98
N ALA A 141 9.83 -10.03 -2.84
CA ALA A 141 10.55 -11.24 -2.49
C ALA A 141 11.51 -11.05 -1.30
N VAL A 142 12.17 -9.88 -1.19
CA VAL A 142 13.06 -9.57 -0.06
C VAL A 142 12.27 -9.38 1.24
N HIS A 143 11.08 -8.80 1.16
CA HIS A 143 10.18 -8.65 2.29
C HIS A 143 9.62 -10.02 2.75
N GLN A 144 9.29 -10.91 1.81
CA GLN A 144 8.93 -12.31 2.12
C GLN A 144 10.08 -13.06 2.81
N ALA A 145 11.31 -12.88 2.31
CA ALA A 145 12.49 -13.49 2.91
C ALA A 145 12.74 -13.02 4.35
N TYR A 146 12.48 -11.73 4.62
CA TYR A 146 12.54 -11.15 5.97
C TYR A 146 11.56 -11.85 6.93
N PHE A 147 10.30 -12.04 6.50
CA PHE A 147 9.32 -12.76 7.31
C PHE A 147 9.66 -14.26 7.46
N ALA A 148 10.11 -14.90 6.39
CA ALA A 148 10.53 -16.31 6.44
C ALA A 148 11.71 -16.55 7.40
N ALA A 149 12.57 -15.54 7.58
CA ALA A 149 13.67 -15.56 8.54
C ALA A 149 13.26 -15.24 10.00
N GLY A 150 11.96 -15.03 10.25
CA GLY A 150 11.43 -14.74 11.60
C GLY A 150 11.32 -13.24 11.92
N GLY A 151 11.47 -12.38 10.93
CA GLY A 151 11.18 -10.95 11.07
C GLY A 151 9.68 -10.72 11.31
N TYR A 152 9.33 -9.61 11.91
CA TYR A 152 7.93 -9.26 12.13
C TYR A 152 7.64 -7.80 11.78
N SER A 153 6.38 -7.49 11.56
CA SER A 153 5.90 -6.13 11.39
C SER A 153 4.67 -5.84 12.27
N ALA A 154 4.42 -4.57 12.51
CA ALA A 154 3.32 -4.15 13.36
C ALA A 154 1.93 -4.42 12.74
N LEU A 155 1.84 -4.56 11.42
CA LEU A 155 0.56 -4.72 10.71
C LEU A 155 0.32 -6.16 10.22
N ILE A 156 1.36 -6.86 9.83
CA ILE A 156 1.27 -8.26 9.35
C ILE A 156 1.49 -9.26 10.51
N GLY A 157 2.03 -8.80 11.64
CA GLY A 157 2.24 -9.62 12.82
C GLY A 157 3.68 -10.14 12.93
N ASP A 158 3.84 -11.34 13.47
CA ASP A 158 5.13 -11.93 13.86
C ASP A 158 5.95 -12.53 12.70
N GLY A 159 5.53 -12.30 11.47
CA GLY A 159 6.21 -12.83 10.29
C GLY A 159 6.09 -14.35 10.10
N GLN A 160 5.48 -15.05 11.01
CA GLN A 160 5.29 -16.52 10.92
C GLN A 160 4.02 -16.87 10.15
N LEU A 161 3.67 -16.07 9.15
CA LEU A 161 2.54 -16.34 8.29
C LEU A 161 2.84 -17.59 7.44
N PRO A 162 1.89 -18.56 7.36
CA PRO A 162 2.09 -19.78 6.58
C PRO A 162 2.26 -19.53 5.08
N HIS A 163 1.83 -18.38 4.59
CA HIS A 163 1.88 -18.00 3.18
C HIS A 163 2.19 -16.51 3.03
N PRO A 164 3.40 -16.04 3.37
CA PRO A 164 3.78 -14.66 3.09
C PRO A 164 3.81 -14.43 1.58
N GLY A 165 3.34 -13.30 1.13
CA GLY A 165 3.43 -12.93 -0.29
C GLY A 165 2.22 -12.18 -0.80
N ALA A 166 1.13 -12.84 -1.12
CA ALA A 166 -0.07 -12.20 -1.63
C ALA A 166 -1.29 -12.58 -0.80
N GLU A 167 -1.97 -11.60 -0.28
CA GLU A 167 -3.27 -11.78 0.36
C GLU A 167 -4.39 -11.48 -0.64
N LYS A 168 -5.42 -12.33 -0.63
CA LYS A 168 -6.64 -12.15 -1.41
C LYS A 168 -7.81 -12.04 -0.44
N ILE A 169 -8.51 -10.95 -0.53
CA ILE A 169 -9.76 -10.72 0.18
C ILE A 169 -10.89 -10.59 -0.83
#